data_ac69d3236215097b8d0951ebe8b9ec70
#
_entry.id   ac69d3236215097b8d0951ebe8b9ec70
#
_cell.length_a   1.000
_cell.length_b   1.000
_cell.length_c   1.000
_cell.angle_alpha   90.00
_cell.angle_beta   90.00
_cell.angle_gamma   90.00
#
_symmetry.space_group_name_H-M   'P 1'
#
loop_
_entity.id
_entity.type
_entity.pdbx_description
1 polymer ?
#
loop_
_entity_poly.entity_id
_entity_poly.type
_entity_poly.pdbx_seq_one_letter_code
_entity_poly.pdbx_strand_id
1 'polypeptide(L)'
;MTEPRLSDYRTHYRLDAESIEDPASLHPIRSASERRRLQTIKKALRLRAGEVILDMGCGSGWFAQLCHESATKVVATDIAPSGVKGARARFPGSASFAVTDAYHAAFADESFDAVVLSEVVEHLELPGAGLAEAARLTKSGGRVLVTVPYRETIVDNLCVHCNKLTPANAHLHRFDDENLSEYLTDAGLRPLKIHHMTNKLLELSGFPKLSRCWPFWSWHFVDGLLNAATGKSAFLLVVAGKD
;
A
#
# COMPACT_ATOMS: atom_id res chain seq x y z
N MET A 1 -13.93 -17.75 16.79
CA MET A 1 -12.86 -17.71 15.77
C MET A 1 -13.51 -18.15 14.47
N THR A 2 -13.59 -17.26 13.50
CA THR A 2 -14.06 -17.62 12.14
C THR A 2 -13.04 -18.54 11.52
N GLU A 3 -13.48 -19.60 10.81
CA GLU A 3 -12.60 -20.49 10.06
C GLU A 3 -11.75 -19.67 9.07
N PRO A 4 -10.46 -20.02 8.87
CA PRO A 4 -9.62 -19.31 7.91
C PRO A 4 -10.23 -19.39 6.51
N ARG A 5 -10.30 -18.24 5.82
CA ARG A 5 -10.86 -18.18 4.46
C ARG A 5 -9.91 -18.81 3.43
N LEU A 6 -8.60 -18.75 3.70
CA LEU A 6 -7.56 -19.26 2.84
C LEU A 6 -7.00 -20.57 3.41
N SER A 7 -7.02 -21.64 2.61
CA SER A 7 -6.41 -22.91 3.00
C SER A 7 -4.88 -22.86 3.04
N ASP A 8 -4.29 -22.02 2.20
CA ASP A 8 -2.85 -21.74 2.13
C ASP A 8 -2.66 -20.28 1.69
N TYR A 9 -2.59 -19.39 2.67
CA TYR A 9 -2.44 -17.95 2.42
C TYR A 9 -1.14 -17.60 1.69
N ARG A 10 -0.05 -18.34 1.95
CA ARG A 10 1.25 -18.05 1.32
C ARG A 10 1.20 -18.29 -0.18
N THR A 11 0.67 -19.44 -0.58
CA THR A 11 0.47 -19.74 -2.01
C THR A 11 -0.50 -18.74 -2.62
N HIS A 12 -1.61 -18.42 -1.94
CA HIS A 12 -2.58 -17.45 -2.43
C HIS A 12 -1.94 -16.08 -2.68
N TYR A 13 -1.26 -15.49 -1.69
CA TYR A 13 -0.65 -14.15 -1.84
C TYR A 13 0.47 -14.13 -2.89
N ARG A 14 1.23 -15.22 -3.03
CA ARG A 14 2.25 -15.31 -4.09
C ARG A 14 1.64 -15.29 -5.48
N LEU A 15 0.59 -16.06 -5.71
CA LEU A 15 -0.11 -16.09 -7.00
C LEU A 15 -0.82 -14.78 -7.30
N ASP A 16 -1.42 -14.16 -6.29
CA ASP A 16 -2.06 -12.85 -6.41
C ASP A 16 -1.04 -11.78 -6.79
N ALA A 17 0.06 -11.68 -6.06
CA ALA A 17 1.14 -10.74 -6.35
C ALA A 17 1.77 -10.93 -7.73
N GLU A 18 1.81 -12.16 -8.25
CA GLU A 18 2.27 -12.46 -9.62
C GLU A 18 1.27 -12.00 -10.70
N SER A 19 0.00 -11.84 -10.33
CA SER A 19 -1.05 -11.38 -11.25
C SER A 19 -1.15 -9.85 -11.36
N ILE A 20 -0.52 -9.10 -10.45
CA ILE A 20 -0.59 -7.64 -10.41
C ILE A 20 0.14 -7.04 -11.62
N GLU A 21 -0.58 -6.22 -12.39
CA GLU A 21 -0.03 -5.51 -13.54
C GLU A 21 1.01 -4.47 -13.10
N ASP A 22 2.11 -4.41 -13.84
CA ASP A 22 3.12 -3.38 -13.63
C ASP A 22 2.57 -1.97 -13.94
N PRO A 23 2.75 -0.98 -13.06
CA PRO A 23 2.35 0.41 -13.30
C PRO A 23 2.81 1.00 -14.64
N ALA A 24 3.95 0.54 -15.18
CA ALA A 24 4.46 0.99 -16.48
C ALA A 24 3.67 0.42 -17.67
N SER A 25 3.02 -0.73 -17.51
CA SER A 25 2.21 -1.38 -18.55
C SER A 25 0.74 -0.97 -18.50
N LEU A 26 0.31 -0.29 -17.44
CA LEU A 26 -1.06 0.16 -17.29
C LEU A 26 -1.48 1.17 -18.38
N HIS A 27 -2.78 1.21 -18.65
CA HIS A 27 -3.36 2.26 -19.47
C HIS A 27 -2.90 3.66 -18.98
N PRO A 28 -2.60 4.62 -19.87
CA PRO A 28 -1.99 5.91 -19.50
C PRO A 28 -2.69 6.71 -18.40
N ILE A 29 -4.02 6.60 -18.27
CA ILE A 29 -4.77 7.25 -17.19
C ILE A 29 -4.42 6.57 -15.84
N ARG A 30 -4.49 5.24 -15.79
CA ARG A 30 -4.17 4.46 -14.59
C ARG A 30 -2.73 4.63 -14.16
N SER A 31 -1.78 4.60 -15.11
CA SER A 31 -0.35 4.85 -14.83
C SER A 31 -0.13 6.25 -14.25
N ALA A 32 -0.83 7.28 -14.75
CA ALA A 32 -0.75 8.63 -14.20
C ALA A 32 -1.36 8.74 -12.80
N SER A 33 -2.51 8.09 -12.55
CA SER A 33 -3.13 8.00 -11.22
C SER A 33 -2.20 7.33 -10.22
N GLU A 34 -1.62 6.19 -10.59
CA GLU A 34 -0.70 5.44 -9.74
C GLU A 34 0.52 6.27 -9.36
N ARG A 35 1.11 6.96 -10.32
CA ARG A 35 2.22 7.89 -10.03
C ARG A 35 1.82 8.96 -9.02
N ARG A 36 0.61 9.54 -9.13
CA ARG A 36 0.11 10.55 -8.19
C ARG A 36 -0.15 9.96 -6.81
N ARG A 37 -0.67 8.74 -6.75
CA ARG A 37 -0.84 7.99 -5.52
C ARG A 37 0.49 7.82 -4.78
N LEU A 38 1.51 7.31 -5.45
CA LEU A 38 2.86 7.14 -4.89
C LEU A 38 3.49 8.46 -4.42
N GLN A 39 3.33 9.54 -5.18
CA GLN A 39 3.79 10.88 -4.78
C GLN A 39 3.08 11.36 -3.51
N THR A 40 1.78 11.07 -3.36
CA THR A 40 0.99 11.43 -2.17
C THR A 40 1.48 10.65 -0.94
N ILE A 41 1.74 9.35 -1.08
CA ILE A 41 2.32 8.49 -0.04
C ILE A 41 3.67 9.05 0.41
N LYS A 42 4.59 9.30 -0.54
CA LYS A 42 5.91 9.89 -0.25
C LYS A 42 5.79 11.22 0.53
N LYS A 43 4.88 12.11 0.09
CA LYS A 43 4.64 13.40 0.77
C LYS A 43 4.10 13.19 2.19
N ALA A 44 3.17 12.25 2.37
CA ALA A 44 2.56 11.97 3.68
C ALA A 44 3.58 11.45 4.69
N LEU A 45 4.53 10.62 4.24
CA LEU A 45 5.61 10.08 5.06
C LEU A 45 6.56 11.14 5.63
N ARG A 46 6.71 12.31 4.98
CA ARG A 46 7.65 13.36 5.40
C ARG A 46 9.06 12.80 5.63
N LEU A 47 9.58 12.11 4.62
CA LEU A 47 10.88 11.45 4.68
C LEU A 47 12.01 12.40 5.06
N ARG A 48 12.94 11.93 5.87
CA ARG A 48 14.15 12.64 6.26
C ARG A 48 15.37 11.91 5.72
N ALA A 49 16.39 12.65 5.36
CA ALA A 49 17.66 12.05 4.92
C ALA A 49 18.25 11.15 6.00
N GLY A 50 18.72 9.97 5.60
CA GLY A 50 19.32 8.98 6.49
C GLY A 50 18.31 8.03 7.17
N GLU A 51 16.99 8.25 7.07
CA GLU A 51 16.00 7.31 7.59
C GLU A 51 16.08 5.96 6.87
N VAL A 52 15.77 4.90 7.60
CA VAL A 52 15.63 3.54 7.10
C VAL A 52 14.14 3.20 7.00
N ILE A 53 13.69 2.88 5.79
CA ILE A 53 12.28 2.64 5.50
C ILE A 53 12.08 1.20 5.06
N LEU A 54 11.03 0.56 5.58
CA LEU A 54 10.53 -0.71 5.07
C LEU A 54 9.33 -0.47 4.17
N ASP A 55 9.41 -0.93 2.92
CA ASP A 55 8.30 -1.05 1.97
C ASP A 55 7.83 -2.52 2.01
N MET A 56 6.77 -2.79 2.75
CA MET A 56 6.24 -4.13 2.98
C MET A 56 5.11 -4.41 1.98
N GLY A 57 5.32 -5.36 1.07
CA GLY A 57 4.47 -5.59 -0.11
C GLY A 57 4.88 -4.66 -1.25
N CYS A 58 6.18 -4.65 -1.60
CA CYS A 58 6.73 -3.68 -2.56
C CYS A 58 6.33 -3.93 -4.02
N GLY A 59 5.76 -5.08 -4.34
CA GLY A 59 5.38 -5.46 -5.70
C GLY A 59 6.52 -5.22 -6.70
N SER A 60 6.27 -4.36 -7.68
CA SER A 60 7.24 -4.02 -8.75
C SER A 60 8.29 -2.95 -8.37
N GLY A 61 8.33 -2.49 -7.12
CA GLY A 61 9.39 -1.65 -6.54
C GLY A 61 9.34 -0.15 -6.87
N TRP A 62 8.26 0.35 -7.45
CA TRP A 62 8.12 1.76 -7.82
C TRP A 62 8.17 2.73 -6.64
N PHE A 63 7.58 2.34 -5.50
CA PHE A 63 7.62 3.17 -4.30
C PHE A 63 9.02 3.21 -3.69
N ALA A 64 9.72 2.07 -3.66
CA ALA A 64 11.10 1.99 -3.21
C ALA A 64 12.01 2.90 -4.04
N GLN A 65 11.88 2.90 -5.37
CA GLN A 65 12.60 3.81 -6.26
C GLN A 65 12.31 5.28 -5.94
N LEU A 66 11.05 5.63 -5.72
CA LEU A 66 10.64 6.99 -5.41
C LEU A 66 11.21 7.49 -4.07
N CYS A 67 11.32 6.61 -3.07
CA CYS A 67 11.91 6.92 -1.77
C CYS A 67 13.43 7.08 -1.85
N HIS A 68 14.10 6.24 -2.64
CA HIS A 68 15.55 6.32 -2.85
C HIS A 68 16.01 7.70 -3.31
N GLU A 69 15.23 8.35 -4.17
CA GLU A 69 15.50 9.73 -4.63
C GLU A 69 15.55 10.78 -3.49
N SER A 70 15.11 10.42 -2.29
CA SER A 70 15.10 11.30 -1.10
C SER A 70 16.28 11.04 -0.14
N ALA A 71 17.34 10.38 -0.60
CA ALA A 71 18.51 10.01 0.20
C ALA A 71 18.15 9.16 1.44
N THR A 72 17.09 8.37 1.37
CA THR A 72 16.68 7.41 2.38
C THR A 72 17.22 6.01 2.07
N LYS A 73 17.44 5.19 3.10
CA LYS A 73 17.75 3.77 2.93
C LYS A 73 16.43 3.01 2.85
N VAL A 74 16.23 2.24 1.79
CA VAL A 74 15.00 1.48 1.59
C VAL A 74 15.29 -0.02 1.67
N VAL A 75 14.49 -0.73 2.45
CA VAL A 75 14.34 -2.18 2.40
C VAL A 75 12.97 -2.44 1.80
N ALA A 76 12.91 -3.18 0.71
CA ALA A 76 11.68 -3.47 -0.02
C ALA A 76 11.42 -4.97 0.00
N THR A 77 10.25 -5.37 0.48
CA THR A 77 9.93 -6.78 0.68
C THR A 77 8.59 -7.15 0.08
N ASP A 78 8.52 -8.37 -0.41
CA ASP A 78 7.29 -8.95 -0.93
C ASP A 78 7.28 -10.47 -0.65
N ILE A 79 6.10 -11.08 -0.63
CA ILE A 79 5.97 -12.53 -0.47
C ILE A 79 6.25 -13.27 -1.78
N ALA A 80 6.13 -12.61 -2.93
CA ALA A 80 6.36 -13.17 -4.26
C ALA A 80 7.83 -13.02 -4.71
N PRO A 81 8.61 -14.12 -4.82
CA PRO A 81 10.00 -14.06 -5.29
C PRO A 81 10.16 -13.48 -6.68
N SER A 82 9.19 -13.69 -7.57
CA SER A 82 9.15 -13.14 -8.93
C SER A 82 9.04 -11.62 -8.92
N GLY A 83 8.18 -11.03 -8.08
CA GLY A 83 8.04 -9.60 -7.89
C GLY A 83 9.33 -8.97 -7.38
N VAL A 84 9.92 -9.53 -6.33
CA VAL A 84 11.21 -9.08 -5.76
C VAL A 84 12.34 -9.12 -6.79
N LYS A 85 12.44 -10.21 -7.57
CA LYS A 85 13.43 -10.34 -8.64
C LYS A 85 13.23 -9.27 -9.72
N GLY A 86 11.98 -9.06 -10.13
CA GLY A 86 11.62 -8.05 -11.14
C GLY A 86 11.93 -6.63 -10.67
N ALA A 87 11.57 -6.27 -9.45
CA ALA A 87 11.84 -4.98 -8.83
C ALA A 87 13.34 -4.69 -8.73
N ARG A 88 14.13 -5.66 -8.27
CA ARG A 88 15.60 -5.55 -8.20
C ARG A 88 16.24 -5.35 -9.58
N ALA A 89 15.76 -6.06 -10.59
CA ALA A 89 16.28 -5.94 -11.96
C ALA A 89 15.93 -4.59 -12.59
N ARG A 90 14.74 -4.07 -12.29
CA ARG A 90 14.25 -2.79 -12.81
C ARG A 90 14.93 -1.58 -12.17
N PHE A 91 15.12 -1.62 -10.88
CA PHE A 91 15.66 -0.51 -10.08
C PHE A 91 16.90 -0.94 -9.30
N PRO A 92 17.99 -1.25 -10.00
CA PRO A 92 19.22 -1.70 -9.35
C PRO A 92 19.77 -0.60 -8.42
N GLY A 93 20.04 -0.97 -7.17
CA GLY A 93 20.58 -0.04 -6.16
C GLY A 93 19.58 0.87 -5.48
N SER A 94 18.28 0.84 -5.86
CA SER A 94 17.26 1.69 -5.22
C SER A 94 16.87 1.22 -3.82
N ALA A 95 16.97 -0.08 -3.55
CA ALA A 95 16.61 -0.69 -2.29
C ALA A 95 17.40 -1.99 -2.04
N SER A 96 17.41 -2.43 -0.77
CA SER A 96 17.71 -3.81 -0.41
C SER A 96 16.45 -4.64 -0.55
N PHE A 97 16.39 -5.53 -1.52
CA PHE A 97 15.21 -6.33 -1.83
C PHE A 97 15.28 -7.71 -1.15
N ALA A 98 14.20 -8.12 -0.47
CA ALA A 98 14.10 -9.43 0.18
C ALA A 98 12.71 -10.04 0.03
N VAL A 99 12.63 -11.37 0.08
CA VAL A 99 11.34 -12.09 0.16
C VAL A 99 10.99 -12.28 1.62
N THR A 100 9.84 -11.77 2.05
CA THR A 100 9.34 -11.93 3.43
C THR A 100 7.82 -12.08 3.45
N ASP A 101 7.35 -12.66 4.56
CA ASP A 101 5.94 -12.73 4.91
C ASP A 101 5.58 -11.50 5.76
N ALA A 102 4.47 -10.81 5.45
CA ALA A 102 4.02 -9.63 6.18
C ALA A 102 3.59 -9.94 7.64
N TYR A 103 3.34 -11.21 7.97
CA TYR A 103 3.05 -11.62 9.33
C TYR A 103 4.30 -11.93 10.17
N HIS A 104 5.41 -12.25 9.52
CA HIS A 104 6.64 -12.72 10.18
C HIS A 104 7.86 -12.31 9.37
N ALA A 105 8.16 -11.03 9.33
CA ALA A 105 9.34 -10.54 8.64
C ALA A 105 10.60 -10.76 9.50
N ALA A 106 11.63 -11.35 8.91
CA ALA A 106 12.86 -11.73 9.60
C ALA A 106 13.80 -10.54 9.89
N PHE A 107 13.25 -9.48 10.48
CA PHE A 107 14.00 -8.31 10.96
C PHE A 107 13.86 -8.17 12.47
N ALA A 108 14.85 -7.56 13.09
CA ALA A 108 14.79 -7.25 14.53
C ALA A 108 13.70 -6.20 14.82
N ASP A 109 13.22 -6.18 16.06
CA ASP A 109 12.31 -5.15 16.53
C ASP A 109 12.93 -3.76 16.35
N GLU A 110 12.09 -2.77 16.12
CA GLU A 110 12.50 -1.37 16.06
C GLU A 110 13.65 -1.07 15.06
N SER A 111 13.62 -1.74 13.90
CA SER A 111 14.67 -1.61 12.88
C SER A 111 14.43 -0.45 11.92
N PHE A 112 13.19 0.05 11.79
CA PHE A 112 12.81 1.00 10.75
C PHE A 112 12.25 2.30 11.33
N ASP A 113 12.63 3.43 10.72
CA ASP A 113 12.10 4.75 11.07
C ASP A 113 10.68 4.95 10.50
N ALA A 114 10.37 4.25 9.40
CA ALA A 114 9.04 4.17 8.85
C ALA A 114 8.78 2.80 8.20
N VAL A 115 7.55 2.30 8.34
CA VAL A 115 7.05 1.10 7.64
C VAL A 115 5.85 1.50 6.79
N VAL A 116 5.82 1.04 5.55
CA VAL A 116 4.75 1.32 4.59
C VAL A 116 4.10 0.02 4.15
N LEU A 117 2.78 -0.02 4.22
CA LEU A 117 1.93 -1.06 3.64
C LEU A 117 0.99 -0.37 2.65
N SER A 118 1.33 -0.44 1.36
CA SER A 118 0.56 0.23 0.32
C SER A 118 -0.19 -0.78 -0.52
N GLU A 119 -1.51 -0.85 -0.37
CA GLU A 119 -2.38 -1.85 -1.01
C GLU A 119 -1.93 -3.27 -0.64
N VAL A 120 -1.86 -3.54 0.66
CA VAL A 120 -1.45 -4.83 1.23
C VAL A 120 -2.48 -5.33 2.23
N VAL A 121 -2.95 -4.45 3.11
CA VAL A 121 -3.73 -4.84 4.30
C VAL A 121 -5.08 -5.44 3.93
N GLU A 122 -5.69 -5.00 2.83
CA GLU A 122 -6.96 -5.52 2.28
C GLU A 122 -6.88 -6.97 1.81
N HIS A 123 -5.68 -7.43 1.42
CA HIS A 123 -5.43 -8.81 1.00
C HIS A 123 -5.15 -9.74 2.19
N LEU A 124 -4.71 -9.19 3.33
CA LEU A 124 -4.32 -9.99 4.48
C LEU A 124 -5.54 -10.67 5.12
N GLU A 125 -5.48 -11.97 5.35
CA GLU A 125 -6.53 -12.71 6.07
C GLU A 125 -6.70 -12.21 7.50
N LEU A 126 -5.59 -11.82 8.14
CA LEU A 126 -5.51 -11.28 9.49
C LEU A 126 -4.87 -9.89 9.48
N PRO A 127 -5.60 -8.82 9.09
CA PRO A 127 -5.05 -7.46 9.00
C PRO A 127 -4.34 -7.00 10.28
N GLY A 128 -4.94 -7.29 11.44
CA GLY A 128 -4.37 -6.93 12.74
C GLY A 128 -3.00 -7.57 12.99
N ALA A 129 -2.77 -8.81 12.54
CA ALA A 129 -1.48 -9.47 12.69
C ALA A 129 -0.39 -8.82 11.82
N GLY A 130 -0.71 -8.46 10.56
CA GLY A 130 0.21 -7.73 9.69
C GLY A 130 0.54 -6.33 10.22
N LEU A 131 -0.46 -5.63 10.77
CA LEU A 131 -0.25 -4.31 11.38
C LEU A 131 0.55 -4.38 12.69
N ALA A 132 0.33 -5.42 13.51
CA ALA A 132 1.15 -5.67 14.70
C ALA A 132 2.61 -5.97 14.36
N GLU A 133 2.85 -6.70 13.28
CA GLU A 133 4.21 -6.93 12.76
C GLU A 133 4.85 -5.62 12.27
N ALA A 134 4.11 -4.79 11.53
CA ALA A 134 4.58 -3.47 11.13
C ALA A 134 4.91 -2.58 12.35
N ALA A 135 4.08 -2.62 13.40
CA ALA A 135 4.34 -1.92 14.66
C ALA A 135 5.60 -2.44 15.35
N ARG A 136 5.80 -3.77 15.43
CA ARG A 136 7.00 -4.38 16.00
C ARG A 136 8.27 -3.87 15.32
N LEU A 137 8.25 -3.82 14.00
CA LEU A 137 9.40 -3.43 13.17
C LEU A 137 9.68 -1.92 13.21
N THR A 138 8.69 -1.10 13.55
CA THR A 138 8.83 0.35 13.62
C THR A 138 9.50 0.75 14.94
N LYS A 139 10.47 1.65 14.89
CA LYS A 139 11.13 2.23 16.08
C LYS A 139 10.14 3.04 16.92
N SER A 140 10.39 3.16 18.22
CA SER A 140 9.73 4.16 19.05
C SER A 140 9.94 5.56 18.47
N GLY A 141 8.90 6.39 18.40
CA GLY A 141 8.89 7.67 17.69
C GLY A 141 8.85 7.56 16.15
N GLY A 142 8.84 6.34 15.61
CA GLY A 142 8.69 6.06 14.18
C GLY A 142 7.24 6.11 13.71
N ARG A 143 6.99 5.76 12.45
CA ARG A 143 5.67 5.84 11.85
C ARG A 143 5.35 4.69 10.90
N VAL A 144 4.10 4.29 10.90
CA VAL A 144 3.53 3.35 9.93
C VAL A 144 2.60 4.12 9.00
N LEU A 145 2.71 3.87 7.70
CA LEU A 145 1.77 4.40 6.70
C LEU A 145 1.06 3.23 6.04
N VAL A 146 -0.25 3.29 6.02
CA VAL A 146 -1.10 2.30 5.36
C VAL A 146 -1.93 2.98 4.29
N THR A 147 -2.02 2.37 3.11
CA THR A 147 -3.04 2.72 2.12
C THR A 147 -3.87 1.49 1.77
N VAL A 148 -5.16 1.71 1.60
CA VAL A 148 -6.15 0.70 1.22
C VAL A 148 -7.23 1.31 0.32
N PRO A 149 -7.97 0.53 -0.48
CA PRO A 149 -9.15 1.01 -1.17
C PRO A 149 -10.19 1.57 -0.18
N TYR A 150 -10.71 2.77 -0.47
CA TYR A 150 -11.67 3.43 0.41
C TYR A 150 -13.10 2.99 0.12
N ARG A 151 -13.74 2.37 1.12
CA ARG A 151 -15.15 1.92 1.07
C ARG A 151 -15.45 1.13 -0.21
N GLU A 152 -14.53 0.25 -0.57
CA GLU A 152 -14.69 -0.59 -1.75
C GLU A 152 -15.90 -1.52 -1.59
N THR A 153 -16.61 -1.74 -2.69
CA THR A 153 -17.61 -2.82 -2.76
C THR A 153 -16.89 -4.07 -3.23
N ILE A 154 -16.69 -5.03 -2.34
CA ILE A 154 -16.12 -6.32 -2.70
C ILE A 154 -17.16 -7.07 -3.54
N VAL A 155 -16.76 -7.43 -4.74
CA VAL A 155 -17.58 -8.21 -5.68
C VAL A 155 -17.07 -9.63 -5.68
N ASP A 156 -17.94 -10.60 -5.43
CA ASP A 156 -17.59 -12.00 -5.51
C ASP A 156 -17.81 -12.56 -6.91
N ASN A 157 -16.81 -13.25 -7.43
CA ASN A 157 -16.87 -13.99 -8.68
C ASN A 157 -17.00 -15.49 -8.42
N LEU A 158 -17.78 -16.17 -9.25
CA LEU A 158 -17.89 -17.62 -9.19
C LEU A 158 -16.61 -18.26 -9.76
N CYS A 159 -15.88 -18.99 -8.91
CA CYS A 159 -14.68 -19.70 -9.35
C CYS A 159 -15.04 -20.88 -10.27
N VAL A 160 -14.49 -20.90 -11.48
CA VAL A 160 -14.77 -21.96 -12.48
C VAL A 160 -14.24 -23.34 -12.09
N HIS A 161 -13.30 -23.42 -11.14
CA HIS A 161 -12.70 -24.70 -10.73
C HIS A 161 -13.41 -25.35 -9.55
N CYS A 162 -13.78 -24.55 -8.53
CA CYS A 162 -14.36 -25.10 -7.29
C CYS A 162 -15.83 -24.73 -7.07
N ASN A 163 -16.43 -23.90 -7.95
CA ASN A 163 -17.79 -23.37 -7.83
C ASN A 163 -18.06 -22.63 -6.52
N LYS A 164 -17.02 -22.09 -5.88
CA LYS A 164 -17.16 -21.20 -4.71
C LYS A 164 -17.08 -19.74 -5.14
N LEU A 165 -17.77 -18.89 -4.41
CA LEU A 165 -17.63 -17.45 -4.54
C LEU A 165 -16.26 -17.03 -4.00
N THR A 166 -15.54 -16.23 -4.76
CA THR A 166 -14.22 -15.68 -4.40
C THR A 166 -14.19 -14.19 -4.66
N PRO A 167 -13.62 -13.39 -3.75
CA PRO A 167 -13.53 -11.95 -3.94
C PRO A 167 -12.75 -11.59 -5.22
N ALA A 168 -13.29 -10.66 -6.00
CA ALA A 168 -12.54 -10.03 -7.08
C ALA A 168 -11.33 -9.29 -6.48
N ASN A 169 -10.23 -9.21 -7.24
CA ASN A 169 -8.98 -8.57 -6.83
C ASN A 169 -8.34 -9.14 -5.55
N ALA A 170 -8.78 -10.32 -5.07
CA ALA A 170 -8.32 -10.94 -3.83
C ALA A 170 -8.49 -10.05 -2.57
N HIS A 171 -9.35 -9.03 -2.59
CA HIS A 171 -9.60 -8.17 -1.44
C HIS A 171 -10.52 -8.88 -0.44
N LEU A 172 -9.98 -9.19 0.73
CA LEU A 172 -10.71 -9.91 1.78
C LEU A 172 -11.45 -8.97 2.73
N HIS A 173 -11.04 -7.71 2.79
CA HIS A 173 -11.56 -6.72 3.73
C HIS A 173 -11.91 -5.41 3.04
N ARG A 174 -12.96 -4.75 3.57
CA ARG A 174 -13.35 -3.40 3.21
C ARG A 174 -12.94 -2.45 4.33
N PHE A 175 -12.28 -1.35 3.96
CA PHE A 175 -11.81 -0.36 4.91
C PHE A 175 -12.49 0.99 4.75
N ASP A 176 -12.64 1.68 5.90
CA ASP A 176 -12.98 3.08 6.02
C ASP A 176 -12.14 3.74 7.14
N ASP A 177 -12.41 5.01 7.43
CA ASP A 177 -11.63 5.79 8.41
C ASP A 177 -11.67 5.17 9.81
N GLU A 178 -12.83 4.66 10.21
CA GLU A 178 -13.10 4.16 11.55
C GLU A 178 -12.41 2.80 11.76
N ASN A 179 -12.75 1.81 10.94
CA ASN A 179 -12.24 0.47 11.14
C ASN A 179 -10.73 0.35 10.90
N LEU A 180 -10.15 1.08 9.94
CA LEU A 180 -8.69 1.08 9.78
C LEU A 180 -7.99 1.72 10.97
N SER A 181 -8.58 2.79 11.54
CA SER A 181 -8.03 3.42 12.75
C SER A 181 -8.11 2.51 13.97
N GLU A 182 -9.17 1.71 14.10
CA GLU A 182 -9.31 0.68 15.14
C GLU A 182 -8.23 -0.39 15.01
N TYR A 183 -8.05 -0.97 13.81
CA TYR A 183 -6.99 -1.95 13.56
C TYR A 183 -5.59 -1.43 13.90
N LEU A 184 -5.30 -0.17 13.56
CA LEU A 184 -4.02 0.47 13.89
C LEU A 184 -3.86 0.64 15.40
N THR A 185 -4.92 1.07 16.09
CA THR A 185 -4.91 1.26 17.55
C THR A 185 -4.72 -0.06 18.28
N ASP A 186 -5.40 -1.11 17.86
CA ASP A 186 -5.27 -2.46 18.42
C ASP A 186 -3.85 -3.03 18.20
N ALA A 187 -3.17 -2.61 17.13
CA ALA A 187 -1.78 -2.95 16.87
C ALA A 187 -0.76 -2.09 17.67
N GLY A 188 -1.22 -1.20 18.55
CA GLY A 188 -0.35 -0.32 19.34
C GLY A 188 0.15 0.91 18.59
N LEU A 189 -0.52 1.30 17.52
CA LEU A 189 -0.19 2.46 16.70
C LEU A 189 -1.25 3.55 16.89
N ARG A 190 -0.83 4.81 17.03
CA ARG A 190 -1.73 5.94 17.19
C ARG A 190 -1.96 6.64 15.85
N PRO A 191 -3.19 6.60 15.27
CA PRO A 191 -3.51 7.34 14.06
C PRO A 191 -3.21 8.84 14.22
N LEU A 192 -2.41 9.41 13.32
CA LEU A 192 -1.99 10.82 13.36
C LEU A 192 -2.62 11.64 12.25
N LYS A 193 -2.81 11.04 11.09
CA LYS A 193 -3.32 11.71 9.91
C LYS A 193 -4.07 10.73 9.03
N ILE A 194 -5.28 11.14 8.67
CA ILE A 194 -6.12 10.46 7.67
C ILE A 194 -6.16 11.32 6.41
N HIS A 195 -6.03 10.71 5.26
CA HIS A 195 -6.06 11.40 3.98
C HIS A 195 -6.76 10.58 2.92
N HIS A 196 -7.76 11.17 2.28
CA HIS A 196 -8.46 10.60 1.13
C HIS A 196 -7.77 11.05 -0.15
N MET A 197 -7.49 10.13 -1.06
CA MET A 197 -6.73 10.45 -2.27
C MET A 197 -7.30 9.75 -3.50
N THR A 198 -6.97 10.30 -4.65
CA THR A 198 -7.39 9.81 -5.97
C THR A 198 -8.91 9.85 -6.13
N ASN A 199 -9.42 11.01 -6.51
CA ASN A 199 -10.87 11.16 -6.70
C ASN A 199 -11.35 10.37 -7.93
N LYS A 200 -12.34 9.48 -7.73
CA LYS A 200 -12.90 8.62 -8.79
C LYS A 200 -13.45 9.39 -9.98
N LEU A 201 -13.99 10.61 -9.77
CA LEU A 201 -14.49 11.44 -10.86
C LEU A 201 -13.35 12.00 -11.70
N LEU A 202 -12.22 12.35 -11.10
CA LEU A 202 -11.03 12.78 -11.84
C LEU A 202 -10.48 11.63 -12.70
N GLU A 203 -10.44 10.42 -12.18
CA GLU A 203 -10.00 9.25 -12.95
C GLU A 203 -10.92 8.99 -14.16
N LEU A 204 -12.23 8.98 -13.94
CA LEU A 204 -13.22 8.77 -14.99
C LEU A 204 -13.16 9.84 -16.08
N SER A 205 -12.84 11.10 -15.73
CA SER A 205 -12.69 12.20 -16.69
C SER A 205 -11.39 12.15 -17.50
N GLY A 206 -10.45 11.26 -17.17
CA GLY A 206 -9.12 11.22 -17.76
C GLY A 206 -8.18 12.34 -17.31
N PHE A 207 -8.59 13.13 -16.31
CA PHE A 207 -7.82 14.27 -15.78
C PHE A 207 -6.39 13.90 -15.34
N PRO A 208 -6.10 12.73 -14.72
CA PRO A 208 -4.74 12.35 -14.37
C PRO A 208 -3.77 12.38 -15.57
N LYS A 209 -4.23 11.92 -16.75
CA LYS A 209 -3.44 11.97 -18.00
C LYS A 209 -3.25 13.40 -18.49
N LEU A 210 -4.31 14.21 -18.48
CA LEU A 210 -4.26 15.60 -18.92
C LEU A 210 -3.37 16.46 -18.03
N SER A 211 -3.41 16.23 -16.74
CA SER A 211 -2.63 16.96 -15.72
C SER A 211 -1.24 16.36 -15.44
N ARG A 212 -0.76 15.43 -16.27
CA ARG A 212 0.52 14.75 -16.03
C ARG A 212 1.73 15.70 -15.88
N CYS A 213 1.69 16.83 -16.61
CA CYS A 213 2.72 17.87 -16.57
C CYS A 213 2.51 18.90 -15.45
N TRP A 214 1.41 18.82 -14.71
CA TRP A 214 1.16 19.74 -13.62
C TRP A 214 2.13 19.48 -12.45
N PRO A 215 2.57 20.53 -11.75
CA PRO A 215 3.26 20.36 -10.49
C PRO A 215 2.42 19.52 -9.52
N PHE A 216 3.07 18.67 -8.73
CA PHE A 216 2.35 17.79 -7.81
C PHE A 216 1.42 18.56 -6.84
N TRP A 217 1.84 19.72 -6.34
CA TRP A 217 1.04 20.51 -5.40
C TRP A 217 -0.30 20.98 -5.97
N SER A 218 -0.34 21.39 -7.25
CA SER A 218 -1.57 21.86 -7.90
C SER A 218 -2.54 20.72 -8.16
N TRP A 219 -2.02 19.58 -8.62
CA TRP A 219 -2.84 18.37 -8.76
C TRP A 219 -3.40 17.91 -7.41
N HIS A 220 -2.55 17.84 -6.38
CA HIS A 220 -2.93 17.42 -5.03
C HIS A 220 -3.97 18.33 -4.40
N PHE A 221 -3.92 19.64 -4.67
CA PHE A 221 -4.92 20.60 -4.22
C PHE A 221 -6.29 20.32 -4.86
N VAL A 222 -6.34 20.12 -6.20
CA VAL A 222 -7.59 19.81 -6.94
C VAL A 222 -8.16 18.47 -6.48
N ASP A 223 -7.34 17.44 -6.35
CA ASP A 223 -7.76 16.13 -5.86
C ASP A 223 -8.34 16.22 -4.44
N GLY A 224 -7.66 16.91 -3.54
CA GLY A 224 -8.12 17.11 -2.16
C GLY A 224 -9.43 17.88 -2.07
N LEU A 225 -9.59 18.94 -2.85
CA LEU A 225 -10.83 19.72 -2.92
C LEU A 225 -12.01 18.86 -3.39
N LEU A 226 -11.81 18.09 -4.45
CA LEU A 226 -12.87 17.22 -4.99
C LEU A 226 -13.17 16.05 -4.05
N ASN A 227 -12.18 15.47 -3.39
CA ASN A 227 -12.43 14.45 -2.37
C ASN A 227 -13.26 15.00 -1.21
N ALA A 228 -12.95 16.20 -0.72
CA ALA A 228 -13.72 16.86 0.35
C ALA A 228 -15.15 17.19 -0.09
N ALA A 229 -15.34 17.64 -1.35
CA ALA A 229 -16.65 18.02 -1.85
C ALA A 229 -17.56 16.84 -2.21
N THR A 230 -16.98 15.73 -2.68
CA THR A 230 -17.76 14.61 -3.25
C THR A 230 -17.76 13.34 -2.40
N GLY A 231 -16.78 13.19 -1.50
CA GLY A 231 -16.57 11.96 -0.74
C GLY A 231 -16.22 10.73 -1.60
N LYS A 232 -15.84 10.93 -2.88
CA LYS A 232 -15.62 9.84 -3.85
C LYS A 232 -14.14 9.52 -4.05
N SER A 233 -13.42 9.32 -2.94
CA SER A 233 -12.02 8.90 -2.97
C SER A 233 -11.90 7.43 -3.40
N ALA A 234 -10.83 7.11 -4.12
CA ALA A 234 -10.49 5.72 -4.43
C ALA A 234 -9.74 5.06 -3.29
N PHE A 235 -8.84 5.79 -2.62
CA PHE A 235 -7.97 5.26 -1.59
C PHE A 235 -8.03 6.07 -0.30
N LEU A 236 -7.87 5.34 0.79
CA LEU A 236 -7.65 5.85 2.14
C LEU A 236 -6.16 5.71 2.48
N LEU A 237 -5.56 6.75 3.02
CA LEU A 237 -4.21 6.76 3.56
C LEU A 237 -4.26 7.16 5.03
N VAL A 238 -3.66 6.34 5.89
CA VAL A 238 -3.49 6.67 7.31
C VAL A 238 -2.00 6.63 7.65
N VAL A 239 -1.53 7.69 8.31
CA VAL A 239 -0.22 7.72 8.97
C VAL A 239 -0.45 7.57 10.45
N ALA A 240 0.17 6.59 11.07
CA ALA A 240 0.11 6.33 12.49
C ALA A 240 1.52 6.37 13.11
N GLY A 241 1.64 6.88 14.32
CA GLY A 241 2.87 6.92 15.09
C GLY A 241 2.96 5.73 16.05
N LYS A 242 4.17 5.25 16.28
CA LYS A 242 4.51 4.37 17.41
C LYS A 242 5.11 5.24 18.52
N ASP A 243 4.52 5.16 19.72
CA ASP A 243 4.99 5.89 20.90
C ASP A 243 6.23 5.25 21.51
#